data_0ef5178db7fc5fac6c8637e6b176420c
#
_entry.id   0ef5178db7fc5fac6c8637e6b176420c
#
_cell.length_a   1.000
_cell.length_b   1.000
_cell.length_c   1.000
_cell.angle_alpha   90.00
_cell.angle_beta   90.00
_cell.angle_gamma   90.00
#
_symmetry.space_group_name_H-M   'P 1'
#
loop_
_entity.id
_entity.type
_entity.pdbx_description
1 polymer ?
#
loop_
_entity_poly.entity_id
_entity_poly.type
_entity_poly.pdbx_seq_one_letter_code
_entity_poly.pdbx_strand_id
1 'polypeptide(L)'
;MLVSWNWLKNYVALDMERSDLENRLAMSGLNHEGTRSVGDDFAIDLEVTSNRADCLGHIGVAREISVLWDQPLNLPDPQPVANGPSIHDQFKIRIDAPELCQRYIGRIIRGVKIGPSPQWLQDQLATVFQPLNKDWKPVNNVVDISNYVLMETGQPLHTFDLKELFGNEVVVRAANDQEAFQALDHKLYRLDAGTCVIADSESAIALGGVMGGAETEVSDKTTDLLIE
;
A
#
# COMPACT_ATOMS: atom_id res chain seq x y z
N MET A 1 1.02 4.71 -14.39
CA MET A 1 1.78 4.03 -13.31
C MET A 1 3.24 4.42 -13.41
N LEU A 2 3.77 5.08 -12.37
CA LEU A 2 5.20 5.39 -12.34
C LEU A 2 5.98 4.21 -11.78
N VAL A 3 6.99 3.76 -12.51
CA VAL A 3 7.93 2.72 -12.07
C VAL A 3 9.36 3.26 -12.08
N SER A 4 10.14 2.87 -11.06
CA SER A 4 11.56 3.21 -10.95
C SER A 4 12.40 2.20 -11.71
N TRP A 5 13.32 2.68 -12.56
CA TRP A 5 14.28 1.84 -13.27
C TRP A 5 15.16 1.03 -12.31
N ASN A 6 15.65 1.67 -11.25
CA ASN A 6 16.50 0.98 -10.27
C ASN A 6 15.73 0.00 -9.40
N TRP A 7 14.46 0.30 -9.09
CA TRP A 7 13.61 -0.61 -8.33
C TRP A 7 13.26 -1.88 -9.14
N LEU A 8 12.98 -1.74 -10.43
CA LEU A 8 12.74 -2.88 -11.32
C LEU A 8 13.90 -3.87 -11.36
N LYS A 9 15.15 -3.41 -11.22
CA LYS A 9 16.35 -4.27 -11.17
C LYS A 9 16.35 -5.26 -9.99
N ASN A 10 15.55 -5.01 -8.96
CA ASN A 10 15.42 -5.97 -7.84
C ASN A 10 14.71 -7.26 -8.29
N TYR A 11 13.93 -7.21 -9.37
CA TYR A 11 13.08 -8.31 -9.81
C TYR A 11 13.51 -8.94 -11.13
N VAL A 12 14.13 -8.17 -12.02
CA VAL A 12 14.51 -8.61 -13.35
C VAL A 12 15.79 -7.91 -13.81
N ALA A 13 16.67 -8.63 -14.51
CA ALA A 13 17.84 -8.00 -15.11
C ALA A 13 17.42 -7.01 -16.20
N LEU A 14 17.98 -5.80 -16.17
CA LEU A 14 17.76 -4.76 -17.17
C LEU A 14 19.06 -4.57 -17.96
N ASP A 15 19.35 -5.51 -18.87
CA ASP A 15 20.56 -5.54 -19.71
C ASP A 15 20.36 -4.81 -21.07
N MET A 16 19.18 -4.20 -21.25
CA MET A 16 18.84 -3.42 -22.44
C MET A 16 18.97 -1.93 -22.20
N GLU A 17 19.01 -1.18 -23.28
CA GLU A 17 18.87 0.28 -23.22
C GLU A 17 17.44 0.65 -22.74
N ARG A 18 17.34 1.73 -21.94
CA ARG A 18 16.05 2.19 -21.42
C ARG A 18 15.04 2.48 -22.53
N SER A 19 15.48 3.13 -23.61
CA SER A 19 14.61 3.42 -24.76
C SER A 19 14.03 2.17 -25.41
N ASP A 20 14.77 1.06 -25.44
CA ASP A 20 14.29 -0.21 -25.97
C ASP A 20 13.23 -0.83 -25.05
N LEU A 21 13.42 -0.71 -23.72
CA LEU A 21 12.42 -1.14 -22.74
C LEU A 21 11.13 -0.33 -22.90
N GLU A 22 11.21 1.00 -22.94
CA GLU A 22 10.07 1.90 -23.11
C GLU A 22 9.27 1.56 -24.37
N ASN A 23 9.96 1.40 -25.50
CA ASN A 23 9.34 1.06 -26.77
C ASN A 23 8.68 -0.32 -26.75
N ARG A 24 9.34 -1.33 -26.19
CA ARG A 24 8.84 -2.69 -26.21
C ARG A 24 7.68 -2.90 -25.25
N LEU A 25 7.68 -2.23 -24.09
CA LEU A 25 6.53 -2.17 -23.19
C LEU A 25 5.31 -1.53 -23.87
N ALA A 26 5.52 -0.40 -24.58
CA ALA A 26 4.45 0.24 -25.33
C ALA A 26 3.86 -0.68 -26.40
N MET A 27 4.70 -1.41 -27.13
CA MET A 27 4.25 -2.36 -28.16
C MET A 27 3.56 -3.61 -27.55
N SER A 28 3.75 -3.89 -26.26
CA SER A 28 3.09 -4.99 -25.54
C SER A 28 1.81 -4.57 -24.79
N GLY A 29 1.41 -3.28 -24.87
CA GLY A 29 0.17 -2.77 -24.31
C GLY A 29 0.31 -1.99 -23.00
N LEU A 30 1.54 -1.62 -22.62
CA LEU A 30 1.84 -0.68 -21.55
C LEU A 30 2.41 0.59 -22.18
N ASN A 31 1.54 1.51 -22.62
CA ASN A 31 1.97 2.74 -23.29
C ASN A 31 2.95 3.54 -22.42
N HIS A 32 4.01 4.04 -23.05
CA HIS A 32 4.98 4.91 -22.41
C HIS A 32 4.54 6.37 -22.55
N GLU A 33 4.22 7.02 -21.43
CA GLU A 33 3.79 8.42 -21.38
C GLU A 33 4.95 9.40 -21.18
N GLY A 34 6.08 8.92 -20.70
CA GLY A 34 7.27 9.72 -20.52
C GLY A 34 8.22 9.18 -19.47
N THR A 35 9.43 9.71 -19.44
CA THR A 35 10.43 9.36 -18.42
C THR A 35 11.07 10.62 -17.84
N ARG A 36 11.24 10.63 -16.52
CA ARG A 36 11.85 11.74 -15.78
C ARG A 36 13.02 11.25 -14.94
N SER A 37 14.10 12.02 -14.89
CA SER A 37 15.21 11.75 -13.97
C SER A 37 14.85 12.23 -12.57
N VAL A 38 15.11 11.39 -11.57
CA VAL A 38 14.95 11.70 -10.15
C VAL A 38 16.21 11.23 -9.44
N GLY A 39 17.09 12.16 -9.06
CA GLY A 39 18.43 11.83 -8.57
C GLY A 39 19.20 10.99 -9.60
N ASP A 40 19.70 9.84 -9.16
CA ASP A 40 20.44 8.87 -9.99
C ASP A 40 19.52 7.78 -10.59
N ASP A 41 18.20 7.99 -10.57
CA ASP A 41 17.21 7.03 -11.05
C ASP A 41 16.33 7.65 -12.14
N PHE A 42 15.48 6.81 -12.76
CA PHE A 42 14.50 7.22 -13.74
C PHE A 42 13.12 6.74 -13.35
N ALA A 43 12.17 7.67 -13.30
CA ALA A 43 10.76 7.40 -13.19
C ALA A 43 10.16 7.23 -14.60
N ILE A 44 9.73 6.03 -14.93
CA ILE A 44 9.10 5.69 -16.21
C ILE A 44 7.59 5.70 -15.99
N ASP A 45 6.87 6.53 -16.73
CA ASP A 45 5.41 6.63 -16.66
C ASP A 45 4.78 5.73 -17.71
N LEU A 46 4.00 4.77 -17.24
CA LEU A 46 3.30 3.78 -18.05
C LEU A 46 1.78 3.96 -17.88
N GLU A 47 1.07 4.06 -18.98
CA GLU A 47 -0.38 3.97 -18.97
C GLU A 47 -0.79 2.50 -18.77
N VAL A 48 -1.39 2.23 -17.64
CA VAL A 48 -1.95 0.91 -17.32
C VAL A 48 -3.46 0.93 -17.55
N THR A 49 -3.91 0.20 -18.55
CA THR A 49 -5.34 0.13 -18.87
C THR A 49 -6.12 -0.66 -17.81
N SER A 50 -7.44 -0.43 -17.72
CA SER A 50 -8.30 -0.99 -16.67
C SER A 50 -8.34 -2.53 -16.62
N ASN A 51 -8.01 -3.19 -17.74
CA ASN A 51 -7.90 -4.65 -17.83
C ASN A 51 -6.54 -5.21 -17.42
N ARG A 52 -5.56 -4.36 -17.07
CA ARG A 52 -4.19 -4.73 -16.71
C ARG A 52 -3.87 -4.35 -15.25
N ALA A 53 -4.82 -4.58 -14.34
CA ALA A 53 -4.61 -4.36 -12.90
C ALA A 53 -3.39 -5.12 -12.33
N ASP A 54 -2.96 -6.19 -12.99
CA ASP A 54 -1.73 -6.93 -12.69
C ASP A 54 -0.45 -6.09 -12.82
N CYS A 55 -0.48 -4.99 -13.57
CA CYS A 55 0.63 -4.07 -13.80
C CYS A 55 0.56 -2.78 -12.95
N LEU A 56 -0.28 -2.74 -11.91
CA LEU A 56 -0.38 -1.60 -10.98
C LEU A 56 0.72 -1.58 -9.90
N GLY A 57 1.77 -2.38 -10.05
CA GLY A 57 2.94 -2.42 -9.17
C GLY A 57 4.20 -2.86 -9.93
N HIS A 58 5.37 -2.59 -9.33
CA HIS A 58 6.68 -2.90 -9.93
C HIS A 58 6.82 -4.38 -10.27
N ILE A 59 6.33 -5.29 -9.43
CA ILE A 59 6.37 -6.74 -9.69
C ILE A 59 5.60 -7.10 -10.95
N GLY A 60 4.45 -6.49 -11.19
CA GLY A 60 3.66 -6.74 -12.40
C GLY A 60 4.40 -6.29 -13.66
N VAL A 61 4.96 -5.09 -13.65
CA VAL A 61 5.76 -4.57 -14.77
C VAL A 61 7.04 -5.40 -14.96
N ALA A 62 7.71 -5.79 -13.89
CA ALA A 62 8.88 -6.66 -13.96
C ALA A 62 8.55 -8.03 -14.58
N ARG A 63 7.36 -8.57 -14.33
CA ARG A 63 6.87 -9.80 -14.96
C ARG A 63 6.71 -9.64 -16.46
N GLU A 64 6.17 -8.52 -16.94
CA GLU A 64 6.11 -8.22 -18.37
C GLU A 64 7.51 -8.16 -18.99
N ILE A 65 8.44 -7.45 -18.32
CA ILE A 65 9.83 -7.37 -18.79
C ILE A 65 10.48 -8.75 -18.84
N SER A 66 10.29 -9.57 -17.80
CA SER A 66 10.78 -10.96 -17.72
C SER A 66 10.35 -11.77 -18.94
N VAL A 67 9.08 -11.71 -19.32
CA VAL A 67 8.54 -12.42 -20.49
C VAL A 67 9.10 -11.82 -21.80
N LEU A 68 9.12 -10.50 -21.93
CA LEU A 68 9.55 -9.84 -23.17
C LEU A 68 11.03 -10.08 -23.49
N TRP A 69 11.89 -10.24 -22.51
CA TRP A 69 13.34 -10.44 -22.69
C TRP A 69 13.82 -11.84 -22.35
N ASP A 70 12.91 -12.76 -22.02
CA ASP A 70 13.24 -14.14 -21.58
C ASP A 70 14.24 -14.13 -20.41
N GLN A 71 14.01 -13.26 -19.44
CA GLN A 71 14.85 -13.09 -18.25
C GLN A 71 14.17 -13.71 -17.01
N PRO A 72 14.92 -14.29 -16.07
CA PRO A 72 14.34 -14.78 -14.82
C PRO A 72 13.67 -13.66 -14.02
N LEU A 73 12.50 -13.96 -13.43
CA LEU A 73 11.82 -13.07 -12.50
C LEU A 73 12.15 -13.50 -11.07
N ASN A 74 12.76 -12.59 -10.30
CA ASN A 74 13.11 -12.79 -8.90
C ASN A 74 12.04 -12.14 -8.02
N LEU A 75 11.14 -12.93 -7.45
CA LEU A 75 10.13 -12.42 -6.53
C LEU A 75 10.65 -12.47 -5.08
N PRO A 76 10.31 -11.47 -4.26
CA PRO A 76 10.59 -11.56 -2.83
C PRO A 76 9.81 -12.74 -2.22
N ASP A 77 10.49 -13.53 -1.40
CA ASP A 77 9.89 -14.62 -0.63
C ASP A 77 10.01 -14.33 0.87
N PRO A 78 9.19 -13.43 1.43
CA PRO A 78 9.24 -13.09 2.83
C PRO A 78 8.73 -14.26 3.68
N GLN A 79 9.57 -14.73 4.61
CA GLN A 79 9.24 -15.80 5.57
C GLN A 79 9.23 -15.24 7.01
N PRO A 80 8.27 -14.36 7.36
CA PRO A 80 8.24 -13.79 8.70
C PRO A 80 7.91 -14.86 9.73
N VAL A 81 8.77 -14.99 10.73
CA VAL A 81 8.52 -15.89 11.87
C VAL A 81 7.59 -15.19 12.84
N ALA A 82 6.35 -15.70 12.95
CA ALA A 82 5.44 -15.26 13.99
C ALA A 82 5.91 -15.76 15.34
N ASN A 83 5.99 -14.87 16.33
CA ASN A 83 6.34 -15.18 17.70
C ASN A 83 5.35 -14.51 18.67
N GLY A 84 5.36 -14.94 19.92
CA GLY A 84 4.44 -14.47 20.95
C GLY A 84 3.15 -15.29 21.05
N PRO A 85 2.18 -14.82 21.86
CA PRO A 85 0.94 -15.53 22.06
C PRO A 85 0.04 -15.47 20.82
N SER A 86 -0.89 -16.44 20.73
CA SER A 86 -1.86 -16.48 19.63
C SER A 86 -2.66 -15.17 19.55
N ILE A 87 -2.77 -14.61 18.35
CA ILE A 87 -3.60 -13.43 18.12
C ILE A 87 -5.08 -13.69 18.43
N HIS A 88 -5.56 -14.91 18.22
CA HIS A 88 -6.95 -15.28 18.45
C HIS A 88 -7.40 -15.13 19.92
N ASP A 89 -6.45 -15.13 20.86
CA ASP A 89 -6.73 -14.93 22.29
C ASP A 89 -6.73 -13.43 22.67
N GLN A 90 -6.28 -12.54 21.77
CA GLN A 90 -6.05 -11.14 22.07
C GLN A 90 -6.83 -10.17 21.22
N PHE A 91 -7.22 -10.58 20.02
CA PHE A 91 -7.86 -9.71 19.03
C PHE A 91 -8.86 -10.49 18.19
N LYS A 92 -9.98 -9.86 17.87
CA LYS A 92 -11.06 -10.48 17.09
C LYS A 92 -11.25 -9.75 15.77
N ILE A 93 -11.59 -10.51 14.73
CA ILE A 93 -12.04 -9.97 13.46
C ILE A 93 -13.42 -10.57 13.17
N ARG A 94 -14.38 -9.71 12.86
CA ARG A 94 -15.73 -10.09 12.51
C ARG A 94 -16.16 -9.38 11.22
N ILE A 95 -16.84 -10.08 10.35
CA ILE A 95 -17.43 -9.53 9.12
C ILE A 95 -18.95 -9.66 9.28
N ASP A 96 -19.61 -8.52 9.50
CA ASP A 96 -21.06 -8.46 9.67
C ASP A 96 -21.79 -8.17 8.34
N ALA A 97 -21.05 -7.68 7.33
CA ALA A 97 -21.54 -7.39 5.98
C ALA A 97 -20.73 -8.18 4.93
N PRO A 98 -20.92 -9.50 4.81
CA PRO A 98 -20.14 -10.32 3.86
C PRO A 98 -20.41 -9.99 2.40
N GLU A 99 -21.51 -9.33 2.08
CA GLU A 99 -21.83 -8.81 0.75
C GLU A 99 -20.96 -7.60 0.37
N LEU A 100 -20.45 -6.84 1.35
CA LEU A 100 -19.55 -5.70 1.14
C LEU A 100 -18.08 -6.11 1.23
N CYS A 101 -17.76 -7.07 2.09
CA CYS A 101 -16.41 -7.56 2.30
C CYS A 101 -16.43 -9.07 2.54
N GLN A 102 -15.90 -9.84 1.61
CA GLN A 102 -15.88 -11.30 1.69
C GLN A 102 -14.72 -11.83 2.53
N ARG A 103 -13.66 -11.03 2.72
CA ARG A 103 -12.46 -11.44 3.44
C ARG A 103 -11.74 -10.22 4.00
N TYR A 104 -11.36 -10.32 5.27
CA TYR A 104 -10.52 -9.34 5.95
C TYR A 104 -9.37 -10.06 6.64
N ILE A 105 -8.17 -9.51 6.54
CA ILE A 105 -6.97 -10.07 7.18
C ILE A 105 -6.33 -8.96 8.01
N GLY A 106 -6.07 -9.26 9.27
CA GLY A 106 -5.29 -8.40 10.16
C GLY A 106 -4.06 -9.11 10.69
N ARG A 107 -2.95 -8.38 10.81
CA ARG A 107 -1.73 -8.82 11.49
C ARG A 107 -1.33 -7.82 12.55
N ILE A 108 -0.86 -8.31 13.70
CA ILE A 108 -0.34 -7.46 14.77
C ILE A 108 1.18 -7.52 14.78
N ILE A 109 1.80 -6.35 14.84
CA ILE A 109 3.24 -6.18 15.09
C ILE A 109 3.39 -5.36 16.35
N ARG A 110 4.19 -5.88 17.31
CA ARG A 110 4.41 -5.23 18.60
C ARG A 110 5.84 -4.72 18.72
N GLY A 111 6.01 -3.67 19.53
CA GLY A 111 7.31 -3.11 19.83
C GLY A 111 7.94 -2.36 18.66
N VAL A 112 7.14 -1.80 17.76
CA VAL A 112 7.64 -0.94 16.68
C VAL A 112 8.21 0.36 17.24
N LYS A 113 9.16 0.92 16.53
CA LYS A 113 9.69 2.27 16.78
C LYS A 113 9.42 3.12 15.57
N ILE A 114 8.56 4.10 15.73
CA ILE A 114 8.29 5.07 14.68
C ILE A 114 9.49 5.99 14.51
N GLY A 115 9.88 6.24 13.29
CA GLY A 115 11.03 7.08 12.97
C GLY A 115 11.21 7.26 11.47
N PRO A 116 12.28 7.94 11.04
CA PRO A 116 12.55 8.13 9.62
C PRO A 116 12.83 6.80 8.92
N SER A 117 12.36 6.68 7.71
CA SER A 117 12.65 5.54 6.83
C SER A 117 14.14 5.47 6.47
N PRO A 118 14.70 4.28 6.23
CA PRO A 118 16.06 4.17 5.72
C PRO A 118 16.19 4.83 4.34
N GLN A 119 17.37 5.34 4.02
CA GLN A 119 17.60 6.16 2.82
C GLN A 119 17.18 5.44 1.53
N TRP A 120 17.49 4.16 1.39
CA TRP A 120 17.11 3.39 0.19
C TRP A 120 15.60 3.38 -0.06
N LEU A 121 14.79 3.31 1.02
CA LEU A 121 13.32 3.33 0.91
C LEU A 121 12.83 4.72 0.51
N GLN A 122 13.41 5.77 1.11
CA GLN A 122 13.09 7.15 0.75
C GLN A 122 13.41 7.43 -0.73
N ASP A 123 14.57 6.97 -1.23
CA ASP A 123 15.00 7.19 -2.62
C ASP A 123 14.06 6.50 -3.60
N GLN A 124 13.68 5.25 -3.34
CA GLN A 124 12.76 4.51 -4.20
C GLN A 124 11.37 5.15 -4.25
N LEU A 125 10.83 5.56 -3.09
CA LEU A 125 9.54 6.25 -3.04
C LEU A 125 9.62 7.64 -3.68
N ALA A 126 10.72 8.37 -3.48
CA ALA A 126 10.93 9.66 -4.11
C ALA A 126 10.87 9.54 -5.64
N THR A 127 11.48 8.50 -6.21
CA THR A 127 11.47 8.28 -7.67
C THR A 127 10.06 8.19 -8.22
N VAL A 128 9.13 7.55 -7.51
CA VAL A 128 7.76 7.35 -8.00
C VAL A 128 6.78 8.45 -7.58
N PHE A 129 7.01 9.14 -6.47
CA PHE A 129 6.06 10.15 -5.97
C PHE A 129 6.44 11.60 -6.33
N GLN A 130 7.72 11.96 -6.39
CA GLN A 130 8.13 13.33 -6.74
C GLN A 130 7.71 13.78 -8.16
N PRO A 131 7.65 12.91 -9.18
CA PRO A 131 7.09 13.31 -10.47
C PRO A 131 5.62 13.72 -10.41
N LEU A 132 4.86 13.19 -9.43
CA LEU A 132 3.44 13.53 -9.20
C LEU A 132 3.29 14.77 -8.30
N ASN A 133 4.13 14.86 -7.29
CA ASN A 133 4.15 15.97 -6.33
C ASN A 133 5.60 16.32 -5.98
N LYS A 134 6.10 17.43 -6.50
CA LYS A 134 7.47 17.88 -6.28
C LYS A 134 7.84 18.11 -4.81
N ASP A 135 6.84 18.41 -3.99
CA ASP A 135 7.00 18.65 -2.55
C ASP A 135 6.84 17.39 -1.72
N TRP A 136 6.68 16.22 -2.38
CA TRP A 136 6.55 14.94 -1.68
C TRP A 136 7.77 14.69 -0.77
N LYS A 137 7.50 14.24 0.43
CA LYS A 137 8.50 13.86 1.44
C LYS A 137 8.07 12.57 2.12
N PRO A 138 9.02 11.74 2.58
CA PRO A 138 8.70 10.60 3.42
C PRO A 138 8.02 11.06 4.72
N VAL A 139 7.13 10.26 5.25
CA VAL A 139 6.36 10.55 6.46
C VAL A 139 7.03 9.91 7.68
N ASN A 140 6.99 8.61 7.75
CA ASN A 140 7.68 7.79 8.74
C ASN A 140 7.82 6.36 8.19
N ASN A 141 8.63 5.54 8.86
CA ASN A 141 8.95 4.18 8.39
C ASN A 141 7.71 3.29 8.20
N VAL A 142 6.65 3.44 8.98
CA VAL A 142 5.44 2.61 8.85
C VAL A 142 4.63 3.02 7.63
N VAL A 143 4.35 4.31 7.48
CA VAL A 143 3.60 4.85 6.33
C VAL A 143 4.39 4.63 5.04
N ASP A 144 5.70 4.86 5.06
CA ASP A 144 6.53 4.68 3.88
C ASP A 144 6.62 3.19 3.47
N ILE A 145 6.67 2.25 4.43
CA ILE A 145 6.60 0.81 4.12
C ILE A 145 5.26 0.46 3.49
N SER A 146 4.13 0.98 3.98
CA SER A 146 2.82 0.73 3.35
C SER A 146 2.76 1.25 1.91
N ASN A 147 3.30 2.45 1.67
CA ASN A 147 3.44 3.02 0.33
C ASN A 147 4.39 2.20 -0.56
N TYR A 148 5.47 1.69 0.02
CA TYR A 148 6.39 0.81 -0.70
C TYR A 148 5.68 -0.47 -1.17
N VAL A 149 4.96 -1.15 -0.28
CA VAL A 149 4.21 -2.36 -0.62
C VAL A 149 3.15 -2.08 -1.68
N LEU A 150 2.45 -0.95 -1.57
CA LEU A 150 1.51 -0.51 -2.61
C LEU A 150 2.19 -0.38 -3.98
N MET A 151 3.31 0.32 -4.06
CA MET A 151 4.03 0.53 -5.32
C MET A 151 4.76 -0.71 -5.81
N GLU A 152 5.11 -1.63 -4.91
CA GLU A 152 5.72 -2.91 -5.23
C GLU A 152 4.71 -3.88 -5.85
N THR A 153 3.57 -4.06 -5.20
CA THR A 153 2.61 -5.14 -5.48
C THR A 153 1.34 -4.69 -6.17
N GLY A 154 1.03 -3.38 -6.13
CA GLY A 154 -0.26 -2.84 -6.55
C GLY A 154 -1.37 -3.01 -5.50
N GLN A 155 -1.03 -3.49 -4.28
CA GLN A 155 -1.99 -3.78 -3.22
C GLN A 155 -1.79 -2.82 -2.04
N PRO A 156 -2.75 -1.95 -1.73
CA PRO A 156 -2.65 -1.06 -0.59
C PRO A 156 -2.70 -1.83 0.73
N LEU A 157 -1.98 -1.32 1.72
CA LEU A 157 -2.08 -1.71 3.12
C LEU A 157 -2.55 -0.52 3.95
N HIS A 158 -3.31 -0.79 5.01
CA HIS A 158 -3.56 0.21 6.04
C HIS A 158 -2.98 -0.24 7.38
N THR A 159 -2.61 0.73 8.22
CA THR A 159 -2.01 0.49 9.53
C THR A 159 -2.70 1.33 10.58
N PHE A 160 -3.15 0.68 11.65
CA PHE A 160 -3.77 1.32 12.80
C PHE A 160 -2.83 1.28 14.01
N ASP A 161 -2.85 2.32 14.84
CA ASP A 161 -2.33 2.21 16.20
C ASP A 161 -3.21 1.25 16.99
N LEU A 162 -2.66 0.10 17.38
CA LEU A 162 -3.41 -0.95 18.05
C LEU A 162 -4.02 -0.49 19.39
N LYS A 163 -3.40 0.50 20.05
CA LYS A 163 -3.88 1.01 21.33
C LYS A 163 -5.11 1.90 21.22
N GLU A 164 -5.33 2.46 20.04
CA GLU A 164 -6.47 3.32 19.74
C GLU A 164 -7.69 2.51 19.24
N LEU A 165 -7.58 1.15 19.18
CA LEU A 165 -8.68 0.27 18.79
C LEU A 165 -9.44 -0.20 20.02
N PHE A 166 -10.71 0.21 20.13
CA PHE A 166 -11.57 -0.19 21.23
C PHE A 166 -12.07 -1.63 21.11
N GLY A 167 -12.22 -2.29 22.25
CA GLY A 167 -12.73 -3.67 22.31
C GLY A 167 -11.78 -4.76 21.82
N ASN A 168 -10.56 -4.43 21.41
CA ASN A 168 -9.61 -5.36 20.78
C ASN A 168 -10.25 -6.14 19.64
N GLU A 169 -11.02 -5.47 18.82
CA GLU A 169 -11.68 -6.08 17.66
C GLU A 169 -11.74 -5.14 16.45
N VAL A 170 -11.86 -5.76 15.29
CA VAL A 170 -12.28 -5.12 14.06
C VAL A 170 -13.58 -5.76 13.61
N VAL A 171 -14.53 -4.91 13.24
CA VAL A 171 -15.82 -5.29 12.67
C VAL A 171 -15.98 -4.66 11.30
N VAL A 172 -16.03 -5.46 10.26
CA VAL A 172 -16.37 -4.98 8.93
C VAL A 172 -17.88 -5.00 8.77
N ARG A 173 -18.50 -3.83 8.62
CA ARG A 173 -19.94 -3.67 8.61
C ARG A 173 -20.40 -2.58 7.64
N ALA A 174 -21.68 -2.49 7.40
CA ALA A 174 -22.29 -1.29 6.83
C ALA A 174 -22.32 -0.16 7.87
N ALA A 175 -22.13 1.08 7.41
CA ALA A 175 -22.30 2.25 8.24
C ALA A 175 -23.77 2.41 8.66
N ASN A 176 -23.99 3.04 9.81
CA ASN A 176 -25.31 3.53 10.18
C ASN A 176 -25.64 4.79 9.34
N ASP A 177 -26.93 5.07 9.17
CA ASP A 177 -27.33 6.30 8.48
C ASP A 177 -26.83 7.53 9.23
N GLN A 178 -26.17 8.46 8.50
CA GLN A 178 -25.55 9.67 9.04
C GLN A 178 -24.46 9.41 10.10
N GLU A 179 -23.84 8.23 10.08
CA GLU A 179 -22.71 7.95 10.96
C GLU A 179 -21.58 8.96 10.75
N ALA A 180 -21.10 9.56 11.84
CA ALA A 180 -20.00 10.50 11.78
C ALA A 180 -18.67 9.76 11.65
N PHE A 181 -17.83 10.19 10.71
CA PHE A 181 -16.50 9.64 10.50
C PHE A 181 -15.49 10.75 10.20
N GLN A 182 -14.44 10.86 11.00
CA GLN A 182 -13.33 11.77 10.75
C GLN A 182 -12.20 11.02 10.04
N ALA A 183 -11.99 11.35 8.76
CA ALA A 183 -10.97 10.71 7.94
C ALA A 183 -9.57 11.31 8.14
N LEU A 184 -8.53 10.64 7.61
CA LEU A 184 -7.12 11.09 7.64
C LEU A 184 -6.89 12.48 7.02
N ASP A 185 -7.81 12.96 6.16
CA ASP A 185 -7.77 14.34 5.64
C ASP A 185 -8.33 15.37 6.64
N HIS A 186 -8.62 14.93 7.88
CA HIS A 186 -9.21 15.68 8.99
C HIS A 186 -10.58 16.29 8.71
N LYS A 187 -11.26 15.85 7.65
CA LYS A 187 -12.65 16.24 7.39
C LYS A 187 -13.61 15.28 8.08
N LEU A 188 -14.72 15.87 8.54
CA LEU A 188 -15.84 15.11 9.09
C LEU A 188 -16.82 14.76 7.96
N TYR A 189 -17.02 13.46 7.77
CA TYR A 189 -17.99 12.91 6.82
C TYR A 189 -19.23 12.44 7.56
N ARG A 190 -20.37 12.49 6.87
CA ARG A 190 -21.63 11.84 7.27
C ARG A 190 -21.86 10.70 6.30
N LEU A 191 -21.80 9.50 6.80
CA LEU A 191 -21.85 8.29 5.97
C LEU A 191 -23.29 7.90 5.68
N ASP A 192 -23.56 7.47 4.46
CA ASP A 192 -24.84 6.88 4.10
C ASP A 192 -24.91 5.43 4.57
N ALA A 193 -26.12 4.98 4.93
CA ALA A 193 -26.37 3.59 5.23
C ALA A 193 -25.92 2.69 4.06
N GLY A 194 -25.18 1.64 4.37
CA GLY A 194 -24.63 0.74 3.34
C GLY A 194 -23.19 1.08 2.88
N THR A 195 -22.63 2.22 3.29
CA THR A 195 -21.18 2.46 3.11
C THR A 195 -20.41 1.39 3.88
N CYS A 196 -19.46 0.72 3.21
CA CYS A 196 -18.58 -0.25 3.90
C CYS A 196 -17.64 0.48 4.84
N VAL A 197 -17.64 0.13 6.11
CA VAL A 197 -16.72 0.64 7.11
C VAL A 197 -15.98 -0.49 7.79
N ILE A 198 -14.72 -0.20 8.12
CA ILE A 198 -13.97 -0.94 9.11
C ILE A 198 -14.22 -0.23 10.43
N ALA A 199 -14.69 -0.95 11.42
CA ALA A 199 -15.05 -0.40 12.72
C ALA A 199 -14.34 -1.17 13.84
N ASP A 200 -14.22 -0.56 14.99
CA ASP A 200 -13.93 -1.24 16.25
C ASP A 200 -15.25 -1.49 17.02
N SER A 201 -15.18 -1.72 18.33
CA SER A 201 -16.39 -1.94 19.15
C SER A 201 -17.27 -0.69 19.32
N GLU A 202 -16.76 0.51 19.03
CA GLU A 202 -17.43 1.77 19.31
C GLU A 202 -17.79 2.56 18.06
N SER A 203 -16.89 2.65 17.08
CA SER A 203 -17.03 3.55 15.94
C SER A 203 -16.40 3.02 14.65
N ALA A 204 -16.72 3.67 13.53
CA ALA A 204 -16.00 3.47 12.26
C ALA A 204 -14.58 4.04 12.36
N ILE A 205 -13.58 3.24 12.05
CA ILE A 205 -12.13 3.58 12.08
C ILE A 205 -11.53 3.70 10.69
N ALA A 206 -12.21 3.21 9.65
CA ALA A 206 -11.82 3.45 8.26
C ALA A 206 -13.04 3.28 7.32
N LEU A 207 -12.98 3.95 6.16
CA LEU A 207 -13.83 3.67 5.02
C LEU A 207 -13.22 2.50 4.25
N GLY A 208 -13.94 1.39 4.16
CA GLY A 208 -13.44 0.17 3.55
C GLY A 208 -12.92 0.37 2.13
N GLY A 209 -11.62 0.14 1.92
CA GLY A 209 -10.95 0.29 0.64
C GLY A 209 -10.76 1.74 0.15
N VAL A 210 -11.00 2.76 0.98
CA VAL A 210 -10.94 4.18 0.59
C VAL A 210 -9.96 4.98 1.44
N MET A 211 -10.19 5.09 2.76
CA MET A 211 -9.40 5.99 3.59
C MET A 211 -9.51 5.61 5.07
N GLY A 212 -8.40 5.64 5.79
CA GLY A 212 -8.36 5.46 7.24
C GLY A 212 -8.98 6.62 8.03
N GLY A 213 -9.26 6.37 9.30
CA GLY A 213 -9.73 7.37 10.25
C GLY A 213 -8.56 8.09 10.95
N ALA A 214 -8.78 9.34 11.32
CA ALA A 214 -7.78 10.16 11.99
C ALA A 214 -7.50 9.70 13.43
N GLU A 215 -8.49 9.13 14.11
CA GLU A 215 -8.37 8.75 15.53
C GLU A 215 -7.47 7.52 15.76
N THR A 216 -7.31 6.68 14.76
CA THR A 216 -6.50 5.45 14.81
C THR A 216 -5.19 5.55 14.02
N GLU A 217 -4.82 6.77 13.62
CA GLU A 217 -3.61 7.06 12.85
C GLU A 217 -2.34 6.72 13.65
N VAL A 218 -1.35 6.18 12.94
CA VAL A 218 -0.02 5.91 13.49
C VAL A 218 0.70 7.23 13.81
N SER A 219 1.14 7.37 15.06
CA SER A 219 1.85 8.54 15.58
C SER A 219 3.26 8.18 16.09
N ASP A 220 4.06 9.18 16.43
CA ASP A 220 5.39 8.98 17.03
C ASP A 220 5.36 8.17 18.34
N LYS A 221 4.19 8.03 18.97
CA LYS A 221 4.00 7.28 20.22
C LYS A 221 3.53 5.85 20.00
N THR A 222 3.19 5.49 18.78
CA THR A 222 2.72 4.15 18.44
C THR A 222 3.81 3.11 18.68
N THR A 223 3.47 2.05 19.39
CA THR A 223 4.38 0.92 19.66
C THR A 223 3.87 -0.41 19.14
N ASP A 224 2.59 -0.51 18.89
CA ASP A 224 1.95 -1.73 18.41
C ASP A 224 1.01 -1.38 17.25
N LEU A 225 1.06 -2.15 16.20
CA LEU A 225 0.29 -1.93 14.97
C LEU A 225 -0.68 -3.08 14.73
N LEU A 226 -1.86 -2.75 14.25
CA LEU A 226 -2.66 -3.66 13.43
C LEU A 226 -2.41 -3.29 11.96
N ILE A 227 -2.01 -4.26 11.15
CA ILE A 227 -1.88 -4.11 9.69
C ILE A 227 -3.07 -4.80 9.03
N GLU A 228 -3.78 -4.05 8.22
CA GLU A 228 -4.86 -4.48 7.35
C GLU A 228 -4.34 -4.86 5.97
#